data_8570d8301ec16cfbd98474460f1946f8
#
_entry.id   8570d8301ec16cfbd98474460f1946f8
#
_cell.length_a   1.000
_cell.length_b   1.000
_cell.length_c   1.000
_cell.angle_alpha   90.00
_cell.angle_beta   90.00
_cell.angle_gamma   90.00
#
_symmetry.space_group_name_H-M   'P 1'
#
loop_
_entity.id
_entity.type
_entity.pdbx_description
1 polymer ?
#
loop_
_entity_poly.entity_id
_entity_poly.type
_entity_poly.pdbx_seq_one_letter_code
_entity_poly.pdbx_strand_id
1 'polypeptide(L)'
;MVEARLTDGEGLLAYGGTSRGNLMSGDAERSLLTLSKVKEKLYSRDFYAYFADPYNPARTLTLGIWDMVIEKIEARRQRQLDIQPRVSRGGIYPVLRMGMTVVMRDFNLFSLIGDMFEGVPVSYATFVGYDEVAHHSGIERRDALDVLRRLDQQFARLERIAEHAPRPYKFVVLSDHGQSQGATFKQRFDQTLEDVVRESISEEHDLAAIASTDEAWANIGGAVTQIASADGATATLVRRGVEHRQDDPSEARLG
;
A
#
# COMPACT_ATOMS: atom_id res chain seq x y z
N MET A 1 -8.95 -19.40 3.57
CA MET A 1 -8.86 -18.00 3.18
C MET A 1 -10.16 -17.32 3.53
N VAL A 2 -10.10 -16.08 4.06
CA VAL A 2 -11.28 -15.37 4.61
C VAL A 2 -12.28 -15.05 3.50
N GLU A 3 -11.83 -14.47 2.38
CA GLU A 3 -12.70 -14.11 1.27
C GLU A 3 -13.54 -15.27 0.74
N ALA A 4 -12.95 -16.45 0.55
CA ALA A 4 -13.66 -17.64 0.07
C ALA A 4 -14.77 -18.15 1.01
N ARG A 5 -14.84 -17.65 2.25
CA ARG A 5 -15.90 -17.95 3.22
C ARG A 5 -16.97 -16.89 3.29
N LEU A 6 -16.67 -15.70 2.80
CA LEU A 6 -17.56 -14.54 2.90
C LEU A 6 -18.26 -14.21 1.58
N THR A 7 -17.68 -14.65 0.47
CA THR A 7 -18.27 -14.37 -0.85
C THR A 7 -19.38 -15.35 -1.20
N ASP A 8 -20.42 -14.84 -1.82
CA ASP A 8 -21.47 -15.60 -2.50
C ASP A 8 -21.32 -15.59 -4.04
N GLY A 9 -20.29 -14.91 -4.55
CA GLY A 9 -20.04 -14.75 -5.98
C GLY A 9 -20.81 -13.62 -6.65
N GLU A 10 -21.55 -12.82 -5.87
CA GLU A 10 -22.38 -11.71 -6.35
C GLU A 10 -21.87 -10.34 -5.89
N GLY A 11 -20.59 -10.23 -5.58
CA GLY A 11 -19.96 -8.98 -5.18
C GLY A 11 -20.04 -7.89 -6.25
N LEU A 12 -19.80 -6.65 -5.84
CA LEU A 12 -19.89 -5.46 -6.71
C LEU A 12 -19.10 -5.61 -8.03
N LEU A 13 -18.01 -6.38 -8.02
CA LEU A 13 -17.11 -6.53 -9.15
C LEU A 13 -17.29 -7.86 -9.91
N ALA A 14 -18.23 -8.71 -9.53
CA ALA A 14 -18.45 -10.04 -10.11
C ALA A 14 -18.81 -10.01 -11.60
N TYR A 15 -19.50 -8.96 -12.05
CA TYR A 15 -20.02 -8.87 -13.42
C TYR A 15 -19.10 -8.06 -14.34
N GLY A 16 -17.89 -8.55 -14.53
CA GLY A 16 -16.90 -7.93 -15.44
C GLY A 16 -16.17 -6.73 -14.83
N GLY A 17 -16.27 -6.55 -13.52
CA GLY A 17 -15.53 -5.51 -12.80
C GLY A 17 -14.06 -5.87 -12.55
N THR A 18 -13.28 -4.90 -12.07
CA THR A 18 -11.86 -5.08 -11.76
C THR A 18 -11.50 -4.57 -10.36
N SER A 19 -10.55 -5.25 -9.70
CA SER A 19 -10.02 -4.91 -8.38
C SER A 19 -8.54 -4.55 -8.49
N ARG A 20 -8.14 -3.37 -7.99
CA ARG A 20 -6.80 -2.81 -8.15
C ARG A 20 -6.22 -2.34 -6.81
N GLY A 21 -5.21 -3.02 -6.29
CA GLY A 21 -4.56 -2.65 -5.03
C GLY A 21 -5.43 -2.81 -3.77
N ASN A 22 -6.41 -3.70 -3.80
CA ASN A 22 -7.37 -3.89 -2.72
C ASN A 22 -6.99 -5.06 -1.79
N LEU A 23 -7.54 -5.07 -0.58
CA LEU A 23 -7.42 -6.20 0.34
C LEU A 23 -8.19 -7.42 -0.18
N MET A 24 -9.42 -7.22 -0.62
CA MET A 24 -10.34 -8.24 -1.14
C MET A 24 -10.61 -8.01 -2.62
N SER A 25 -11.00 -9.07 -3.35
CA SER A 25 -11.27 -8.96 -4.78
C SER A 25 -12.65 -8.38 -5.09
N GLY A 26 -13.61 -8.46 -4.17
CA GLY A 26 -15.01 -8.11 -4.44
C GLY A 26 -15.61 -8.94 -5.57
N ASP A 27 -15.19 -10.20 -5.66
CA ASP A 27 -15.54 -11.19 -6.69
C ASP A 27 -15.10 -10.84 -8.13
N ALA A 28 -14.17 -9.88 -8.27
CA ALA A 28 -13.60 -9.56 -9.58
C ALA A 28 -12.81 -10.74 -10.15
N GLU A 29 -13.09 -11.10 -11.40
CA GLU A 29 -12.26 -12.03 -12.17
C GLU A 29 -10.86 -11.48 -12.42
N ARG A 30 -10.77 -10.17 -12.63
CA ARG A 30 -9.54 -9.44 -12.94
C ARG A 30 -9.11 -8.62 -11.74
N SER A 31 -8.03 -9.06 -11.11
CA SER A 31 -7.44 -8.36 -9.97
C SER A 31 -5.95 -8.17 -10.17
N LEU A 32 -5.42 -7.04 -9.68
CA LEU A 32 -4.00 -6.73 -9.66
C LEU A 32 -3.63 -6.13 -8.29
N LEU A 33 -2.53 -6.60 -7.69
CA LEU A 33 -2.08 -6.20 -6.36
C LEU A 33 -3.17 -6.38 -5.28
N THR A 34 -4.07 -7.36 -5.47
CA THR A 34 -5.15 -7.68 -4.54
C THR A 34 -4.69 -8.79 -3.60
N LEU A 35 -4.66 -8.52 -2.30
CA LEU A 35 -4.02 -9.39 -1.30
C LEU A 35 -4.66 -10.78 -1.23
N SER A 36 -5.99 -10.86 -1.31
CA SER A 36 -6.72 -12.13 -1.28
C SER A 36 -6.42 -13.05 -2.47
N LYS A 37 -5.98 -12.49 -3.59
CA LYS A 37 -5.69 -13.19 -4.86
C LYS A 37 -4.20 -13.32 -5.19
N VAL A 38 -3.32 -12.88 -4.29
CA VAL A 38 -1.86 -12.88 -4.50
C VAL A 38 -1.29 -14.23 -4.94
N LYS A 39 -1.81 -15.33 -4.38
CA LYS A 39 -1.33 -16.69 -4.73
C LYS A 39 -1.84 -17.19 -6.07
N GLU A 40 -2.90 -16.61 -6.61
CA GLU A 40 -3.59 -17.13 -7.78
C GLU A 40 -3.19 -16.47 -9.10
N LYS A 41 -2.80 -15.19 -9.08
CA LYS A 41 -2.60 -14.36 -10.29
C LYS A 41 -1.37 -13.46 -10.24
N LEU A 42 -0.20 -14.07 -10.10
CA LEU A 42 1.08 -13.36 -10.15
C LEU A 42 1.42 -12.75 -11.51
N TYR A 43 0.82 -13.26 -12.58
CA TYR A 43 1.13 -12.90 -13.96
C TYR A 43 -0.14 -12.38 -14.65
N SER A 44 -0.60 -11.18 -14.23
CA SER A 44 -1.68 -10.54 -14.96
C SER A 44 -1.16 -9.96 -16.27
N ARG A 45 -2.01 -9.93 -17.32
CA ARG A 45 -1.73 -9.23 -18.57
C ARG A 45 -1.27 -7.78 -18.33
N ASP A 46 -1.87 -7.11 -17.35
CA ASP A 46 -1.56 -5.72 -17.00
C ASP A 46 -0.14 -5.58 -16.44
N PHE A 47 0.33 -6.56 -15.65
CA PHE A 47 1.70 -6.59 -15.16
C PHE A 47 2.70 -6.65 -16.31
N TYR A 48 2.53 -7.61 -17.23
CA TYR A 48 3.41 -7.70 -18.39
C TYR A 48 3.34 -6.47 -19.31
N ALA A 49 2.14 -5.94 -19.52
CA ALA A 49 1.94 -4.75 -20.35
C ALA A 49 2.65 -3.52 -19.76
N TYR A 50 2.67 -3.39 -18.43
CA TYR A 50 3.40 -2.30 -17.77
C TYR A 50 4.90 -2.36 -18.05
N PHE A 51 5.50 -3.53 -17.97
CA PHE A 51 6.94 -3.73 -18.20
C PHE A 51 7.31 -3.84 -19.68
N ALA A 52 6.35 -4.03 -20.58
CA ALA A 52 6.60 -4.10 -22.01
C ALA A 52 7.07 -2.75 -22.59
N ASP A 53 6.64 -1.63 -21.99
CA ASP A 53 7.16 -0.31 -22.29
C ASP A 53 8.21 0.08 -21.24
N PRO A 54 9.51 0.15 -21.59
CA PRO A 54 10.59 0.46 -20.67
C PRO A 54 10.48 1.87 -20.04
N TYR A 55 9.70 2.77 -20.62
CA TYR A 55 9.45 4.09 -20.06
C TYR A 55 8.72 4.00 -18.72
N ASN A 56 7.74 3.10 -18.58
CA ASN A 56 6.97 2.96 -17.35
C ASN A 56 7.83 2.60 -16.13
N PRO A 57 8.59 1.49 -16.12
CA PRO A 57 9.43 1.14 -14.99
C PRO A 57 10.57 2.15 -14.76
N ALA A 58 11.15 2.73 -15.81
CA ALA A 58 12.20 3.74 -15.66
C ALA A 58 11.68 5.01 -14.97
N ARG A 59 10.49 5.48 -15.36
CA ARG A 59 9.81 6.62 -14.74
C ARG A 59 9.48 6.32 -13.27
N THR A 60 8.89 5.17 -12.99
CA THR A 60 8.51 4.77 -11.63
C THR A 60 9.73 4.63 -10.74
N LEU A 61 10.82 4.05 -11.22
CA LEU A 61 12.09 3.98 -10.49
C LEU A 61 12.64 5.38 -10.17
N THR A 62 12.65 6.27 -11.15
CA THR A 62 13.13 7.66 -10.98
C THR A 62 12.30 8.41 -9.92
N LEU A 63 10.96 8.31 -10.01
CA LEU A 63 10.06 8.92 -9.05
C LEU A 63 10.18 8.28 -7.66
N GLY A 64 10.42 6.98 -7.61
CA GLY A 64 10.65 6.24 -6.37
C GLY A 64 11.91 6.66 -5.65
N ILE A 65 13.02 6.77 -6.36
CA ILE A 65 14.29 7.30 -5.80
C ILE A 65 14.08 8.72 -5.29
N TRP A 66 13.38 9.56 -6.04
CA TRP A 66 13.07 10.92 -5.63
C TRP A 66 12.20 10.96 -4.37
N ASP A 67 11.20 10.08 -4.25
CA ASP A 67 10.36 10.00 -3.04
C ASP A 67 11.17 9.58 -1.80
N MET A 68 12.11 8.63 -1.94
CA MET A 68 13.02 8.26 -0.86
C MET A 68 13.93 9.43 -0.42
N VAL A 69 14.37 10.27 -1.36
CA VAL A 69 15.16 11.48 -1.05
C VAL A 69 14.31 12.47 -0.25
N ILE A 70 13.08 12.73 -0.72
CA ILE A 70 12.13 13.61 0.00
C ILE A 70 11.90 13.09 1.41
N GLU A 71 11.65 11.78 1.57
CA GLU A 71 11.45 11.17 2.88
C GLU A 71 12.60 11.45 3.85
N LYS A 72 13.83 11.24 3.41
CA LYS A 72 15.03 11.51 4.23
C LYS A 72 15.15 12.98 4.62
N ILE A 73 14.82 13.88 3.69
CA ILE A 73 14.85 15.33 3.94
C ILE A 73 13.80 15.71 4.99
N GLU A 74 12.56 15.26 4.81
CA GLU A 74 11.45 15.61 5.71
C GLU A 74 11.62 14.95 7.09
N ALA A 75 12.09 13.70 7.15
CA ALA A 75 12.42 13.04 8.42
C ALA A 75 13.54 13.79 9.18
N ARG A 76 14.57 14.29 8.48
CA ARG A 76 15.62 15.11 9.08
C ARG A 76 15.08 16.44 9.57
N ARG A 77 14.26 17.11 8.76
CA ARG A 77 13.61 18.38 9.11
C ARG A 77 12.72 18.23 10.34
N GLN A 78 11.92 17.18 10.41
CA GLN A 78 11.06 16.89 11.55
C GLN A 78 11.88 16.73 12.84
N ARG A 79 13.03 16.05 12.78
CA ARG A 79 13.96 15.92 13.91
C ARG A 79 14.60 17.26 14.30
N GLN A 80 15.06 18.05 13.33
CA GLN A 80 15.70 19.35 13.59
C GLN A 80 14.75 20.37 14.21
N LEU A 81 13.48 20.33 13.86
CA LEU A 81 12.45 21.23 14.39
C LEU A 81 11.75 20.67 15.64
N ASP A 82 12.21 19.53 16.13
CA ASP A 82 11.61 18.77 17.26
C ASP A 82 10.09 18.66 17.19
N ILE A 83 9.58 18.35 16.01
CA ILE A 83 8.15 18.22 15.78
C ILE A 83 7.65 16.94 16.44
N GLN A 84 6.63 17.08 17.27
CA GLN A 84 5.96 16.01 18.00
C GLN A 84 4.45 15.97 17.66
N PRO A 85 3.77 14.82 17.79
CA PRO A 85 4.32 13.48 18.04
C PRO A 85 5.13 12.98 16.84
N ARG A 86 6.12 12.13 17.10
CA ARG A 86 7.03 11.63 16.07
C ARG A 86 7.10 10.10 16.12
N VAL A 87 6.81 9.46 14.99
CA VAL A 87 6.99 8.02 14.78
C VAL A 87 8.35 7.77 14.13
N SER A 88 8.97 6.60 14.41
CA SER A 88 10.23 6.23 13.79
C SER A 88 10.08 6.09 12.27
N ARG A 89 10.96 6.76 11.51
CA ARG A 89 11.00 6.77 10.03
C ARG A 89 12.35 6.25 9.53
N GLY A 90 12.95 5.32 10.29
CA GLY A 90 14.26 4.73 10.01
C GLY A 90 14.19 3.42 9.22
N GLY A 91 15.35 2.78 9.08
CA GLY A 91 15.45 1.45 8.47
C GLY A 91 14.91 1.39 7.05
N ILE A 92 13.99 0.48 6.79
CA ILE A 92 13.40 0.21 5.48
C ILE A 92 12.25 1.17 5.11
N TYR A 93 11.76 1.98 6.04
CA TYR A 93 10.59 2.84 5.83
C TYR A 93 10.62 3.65 4.52
N PRO A 94 11.74 4.29 4.11
CA PRO A 94 11.79 5.01 2.83
C PRO A 94 11.47 4.14 1.61
N VAL A 95 11.83 2.85 1.65
CA VAL A 95 11.55 1.89 0.58
C VAL A 95 10.07 1.48 0.60
N LEU A 96 9.51 1.25 1.80
CA LEU A 96 8.09 0.95 1.99
C LEU A 96 7.23 2.10 1.47
N ARG A 97 7.52 3.31 1.92
CA ARG A 97 6.85 4.53 1.45
C ARG A 97 6.90 4.64 -0.07
N MET A 98 8.08 4.49 -0.69
CA MET A 98 8.23 4.48 -2.15
C MET A 98 7.30 3.45 -2.81
N GLY A 99 7.25 2.24 -2.26
CA GLY A 99 6.37 1.16 -2.73
C GLY A 99 4.90 1.59 -2.77
N MET A 100 4.42 2.22 -1.69
CA MET A 100 3.02 2.65 -1.55
C MET A 100 2.71 3.91 -2.36
N THR A 101 3.55 4.94 -2.24
CA THR A 101 3.28 6.27 -2.81
C THR A 101 3.56 6.36 -4.31
N VAL A 102 4.46 5.53 -4.83
CA VAL A 102 4.89 5.57 -6.23
C VAL A 102 4.56 4.30 -6.97
N VAL A 103 5.08 3.14 -6.53
CA VAL A 103 4.96 1.90 -7.30
C VAL A 103 3.51 1.44 -7.39
N MET A 104 2.81 1.24 -6.26
CA MET A 104 1.42 0.81 -6.26
C MET A 104 0.50 1.82 -6.97
N ARG A 105 0.71 3.11 -6.74
CA ARG A 105 -0.02 4.17 -7.44
C ARG A 105 0.13 4.07 -8.95
N ASP A 106 1.36 3.94 -9.45
CA ASP A 106 1.62 3.91 -10.89
C ASP A 106 1.03 2.65 -11.54
N PHE A 107 1.10 1.50 -10.88
CA PHE A 107 0.44 0.28 -11.34
C PHE A 107 -1.08 0.40 -11.36
N ASN A 108 -1.68 0.93 -10.29
CA ASN A 108 -3.12 1.15 -10.23
C ASN A 108 -3.59 2.08 -11.35
N LEU A 109 -2.89 3.19 -11.57
CA LEU A 109 -3.21 4.12 -12.64
C LEU A 109 -3.10 3.49 -14.02
N PHE A 110 -2.02 2.77 -14.30
CA PHE A 110 -1.82 2.08 -15.56
C PHE A 110 -2.98 1.11 -15.85
N SER A 111 -3.32 0.30 -14.84
CA SER A 111 -4.39 -0.69 -14.96
C SER A 111 -5.77 -0.06 -15.11
N LEU A 112 -6.07 1.00 -14.35
CA LEU A 112 -7.34 1.74 -14.48
C LEU A 112 -7.50 2.38 -15.86
N ILE A 113 -6.42 2.94 -16.42
CA ILE A 113 -6.44 3.48 -17.79
C ILE A 113 -6.75 2.37 -18.79
N GLY A 114 -6.12 1.20 -18.64
CA GLY A 114 -6.42 0.02 -19.45
C GLY A 114 -7.88 -0.42 -19.34
N ASP A 115 -8.40 -0.52 -18.10
CA ASP A 115 -9.79 -0.86 -17.83
C ASP A 115 -10.76 0.11 -18.51
N MET A 116 -10.46 1.41 -18.47
CA MET A 116 -11.28 2.44 -19.10
C MET A 116 -11.33 2.28 -20.63
N PHE A 117 -10.19 2.03 -21.28
CA PHE A 117 -10.14 1.80 -22.73
C PHE A 117 -10.75 0.46 -23.16
N GLU A 118 -10.74 -0.54 -22.29
CA GLU A 118 -11.45 -1.81 -22.52
C GLU A 118 -12.96 -1.72 -22.24
N GLY A 119 -13.44 -0.60 -21.68
CA GLY A 119 -14.85 -0.40 -21.39
C GLY A 119 -15.34 -1.21 -20.19
N VAL A 120 -14.47 -1.52 -19.24
CA VAL A 120 -14.81 -2.24 -17.99
C VAL A 120 -15.95 -1.54 -17.25
N PRO A 121 -17.03 -2.23 -16.85
CA PRO A 121 -18.22 -1.59 -16.29
C PRO A 121 -17.97 -0.91 -14.94
N VAL A 122 -17.11 -1.47 -14.10
CA VAL A 122 -16.78 -0.95 -12.77
C VAL A 122 -15.35 -1.35 -12.39
N SER A 123 -14.58 -0.40 -11.87
CA SER A 123 -13.25 -0.65 -11.31
C SER A 123 -13.17 -0.06 -9.90
N TYR A 124 -12.68 -0.85 -8.96
CA TYR A 124 -12.43 -0.40 -7.60
C TYR A 124 -10.93 -0.41 -7.33
N ALA A 125 -10.38 0.73 -6.91
CA ALA A 125 -8.95 0.86 -6.66
C ALA A 125 -8.66 1.56 -5.33
N THR A 126 -7.71 1.03 -4.56
CA THR A 126 -7.24 1.64 -3.31
C THR A 126 -5.87 2.29 -3.51
N PHE A 127 -5.74 3.53 -3.09
CA PHE A 127 -4.51 4.32 -3.13
C PHE A 127 -4.02 4.57 -1.69
N VAL A 128 -3.15 3.72 -1.21
CA VAL A 128 -2.69 3.71 0.20
C VAL A 128 -1.60 4.74 0.52
N GLY A 129 -1.06 5.44 -0.48
CA GLY A 129 0.13 6.28 -0.27
C GLY A 129 -0.05 7.45 0.70
N TYR A 130 -1.23 8.09 0.74
CA TYR A 130 -1.50 9.16 1.70
C TYR A 130 -1.59 8.63 3.12
N ASP A 131 -2.32 7.55 3.32
CA ASP A 131 -2.52 6.91 4.61
C ASP A 131 -1.17 6.52 5.24
N GLU A 132 -0.32 5.83 4.49
CA GLU A 132 1.03 5.44 4.91
C GLU A 132 1.87 6.64 5.38
N VAL A 133 1.88 7.72 4.60
CA VAL A 133 2.67 8.90 4.96
C VAL A 133 2.04 9.64 6.14
N ALA A 134 0.72 9.70 6.23
CA ALA A 134 0.00 10.36 7.31
C ALA A 134 0.23 9.65 8.66
N HIS A 135 0.26 8.31 8.68
CA HIS A 135 0.60 7.53 9.88
C HIS A 135 1.99 7.84 10.44
N HIS A 136 2.96 8.08 9.58
CA HIS A 136 4.36 8.30 9.97
C HIS A 136 4.72 9.78 10.16
N SER A 137 4.12 10.67 9.40
CA SER A 137 4.43 12.11 9.43
C SER A 137 3.41 12.93 10.21
N GLY A 138 2.14 12.53 10.18
CA GLY A 138 0.98 13.29 10.63
C GLY A 138 0.15 13.80 9.45
N ILE A 139 -1.16 13.82 9.62
CA ILE A 139 -2.17 14.06 8.56
C ILE A 139 -2.06 15.43 7.88
N GLU A 140 -1.62 16.46 8.61
CA GLU A 140 -1.51 17.85 8.12
C GLU A 140 -0.07 18.22 7.76
N ARG A 141 0.84 17.24 7.71
CA ARG A 141 2.22 17.51 7.35
C ARG A 141 2.35 17.76 5.85
N ARG A 142 3.33 18.62 5.52
CA ARG A 142 3.61 18.99 4.14
C ARG A 142 3.80 17.79 3.24
N ASP A 143 4.59 16.82 3.67
CA ASP A 143 4.86 15.61 2.89
C ASP A 143 3.61 14.73 2.71
N ALA A 144 2.73 14.61 3.71
CA ALA A 144 1.44 13.94 3.58
C ALA A 144 0.52 14.68 2.59
N LEU A 145 0.38 15.99 2.74
CA LEU A 145 -0.41 16.81 1.83
C LEU A 145 0.15 16.83 0.39
N ASP A 146 1.47 16.75 0.23
CA ASP A 146 2.09 16.66 -1.09
C ASP A 146 1.80 15.32 -1.78
N VAL A 147 1.69 14.21 -1.02
CA VAL A 147 1.21 12.93 -1.56
C VAL A 147 -0.23 13.05 -2.04
N LEU A 148 -1.10 13.67 -1.23
CA LEU A 148 -2.50 13.90 -1.59
C LEU A 148 -2.64 14.77 -2.86
N ARG A 149 -1.86 15.86 -2.98
CA ARG A 149 -1.82 16.70 -4.19
C ARG A 149 -1.36 15.92 -5.44
N ARG A 150 -0.38 15.05 -5.28
CA ARG A 150 0.08 14.19 -6.39
C ARG A 150 -0.99 13.20 -6.79
N LEU A 151 -1.77 12.67 -5.85
CA LEU A 151 -2.89 11.79 -6.14
C LEU A 151 -4.00 12.53 -6.86
N ASP A 152 -4.35 13.73 -6.43
CA ASP A 152 -5.31 14.62 -7.09
C ASP A 152 -4.94 14.88 -8.57
N GLN A 153 -3.66 15.14 -8.85
CA GLN A 153 -3.16 15.27 -10.23
C GLN A 153 -3.38 14.00 -11.08
N GLN A 154 -3.32 12.82 -10.45
CA GLN A 154 -3.60 11.57 -11.16
C GLN A 154 -5.09 11.40 -11.41
N PHE A 155 -5.95 11.81 -10.49
CA PHE A 155 -7.40 11.81 -10.74
C PHE A 155 -7.76 12.75 -11.89
N ALA A 156 -7.23 13.96 -11.91
CA ALA A 156 -7.41 14.87 -13.04
C ALA A 156 -6.92 14.30 -14.38
N ARG A 157 -5.91 13.41 -14.35
CA ARG A 157 -5.46 12.67 -15.53
C ARG A 157 -6.47 11.61 -15.93
N LEU A 158 -7.00 10.84 -14.98
CA LEU A 158 -8.03 9.82 -15.24
C LEU A 158 -9.30 10.47 -15.81
N GLU A 159 -9.74 11.59 -15.29
CA GLU A 159 -10.89 12.34 -15.79
C GLU A 159 -10.73 12.73 -17.26
N ARG A 160 -9.56 13.30 -17.63
CA ARG A 160 -9.26 13.64 -19.04
C ARG A 160 -9.22 12.41 -19.94
N ILE A 161 -8.71 11.28 -19.45
CA ILE A 161 -8.66 10.04 -20.23
C ILE A 161 -10.07 9.47 -20.41
N ALA A 162 -10.94 9.61 -19.40
CA ALA A 162 -12.33 9.15 -19.47
C ALA A 162 -13.12 9.76 -20.62
N GLU A 163 -12.79 10.98 -21.04
CA GLU A 163 -13.42 11.63 -22.22
C GLU A 163 -13.20 10.85 -23.53
N HIS A 164 -12.15 10.03 -23.59
CA HIS A 164 -11.79 9.23 -24.76
C HIS A 164 -12.12 7.74 -24.62
N ALA A 165 -12.73 7.35 -23.50
CA ALA A 165 -13.11 5.97 -23.26
C ALA A 165 -14.35 5.56 -24.06
N PRO A 166 -14.53 4.26 -24.39
CA PRO A 166 -15.66 3.78 -25.17
C PRO A 166 -17.02 3.89 -24.46
N ARG A 167 -17.01 4.21 -23.17
CA ARG A 167 -18.22 4.44 -22.36
C ARG A 167 -17.98 5.57 -21.34
N PRO A 168 -19.03 6.27 -20.90
CA PRO A 168 -18.89 7.30 -19.87
C PRO A 168 -18.56 6.66 -18.50
N TYR A 169 -17.62 7.28 -17.77
CA TYR A 169 -17.27 6.89 -16.41
C TYR A 169 -17.66 7.98 -15.41
N LYS A 170 -18.09 7.55 -14.23
CA LYS A 170 -18.27 8.41 -13.06
C LYS A 170 -17.25 8.01 -12.00
N PHE A 171 -16.57 8.99 -11.46
CA PHE A 171 -15.61 8.78 -10.38
C PHE A 171 -16.30 8.95 -9.03
N VAL A 172 -16.07 8.00 -8.14
CA VAL A 172 -16.48 8.08 -6.73
C VAL A 172 -15.22 7.97 -5.91
N VAL A 173 -14.89 9.02 -5.15
CA VAL A 173 -13.73 9.06 -4.27
C VAL A 173 -14.24 8.86 -2.84
N LEU A 174 -13.68 7.86 -2.16
CA LEU A 174 -14.06 7.47 -0.81
C LEU A 174 -12.83 7.49 0.09
N SER A 175 -13.05 7.75 1.38
CA SER A 175 -12.12 7.44 2.46
C SER A 175 -12.66 6.22 3.20
N ASP A 176 -11.80 5.24 3.47
CA ASP A 176 -12.14 4.04 4.22
C ASP A 176 -12.23 4.29 5.71
N HIS A 177 -11.40 5.22 6.22
CA HIS A 177 -11.43 5.70 7.60
C HIS A 177 -10.94 7.14 7.70
N GLY A 178 -11.11 7.75 8.86
CA GLY A 178 -10.48 8.99 9.24
C GLY A 178 -9.23 8.72 10.08
N GLN A 179 -8.42 9.75 10.25
CA GLN A 179 -7.24 9.70 11.10
C GLN A 179 -7.18 10.96 11.98
N SER A 180 -6.90 10.80 13.27
CA SER A 180 -6.79 11.92 14.18
C SER A 180 -5.34 12.41 14.30
N GLN A 181 -5.19 13.71 14.49
CA GLN A 181 -3.89 14.33 14.81
C GLN A 181 -3.61 14.14 16.30
N GLY A 182 -2.42 13.66 16.64
CA GLY A 182 -2.03 13.56 18.05
C GLY A 182 -1.04 12.44 18.34
N ALA A 183 -0.70 12.30 19.62
CA ALA A 183 0.18 11.25 20.11
C ALA A 183 -0.50 9.88 20.02
N THR A 184 0.27 8.86 19.64
CA THR A 184 -0.20 7.47 19.70
C THR A 184 -0.49 7.07 21.16
N PHE A 185 -1.26 5.98 21.35
CA PHE A 185 -1.56 5.45 22.67
C PHE A 185 -0.28 5.20 23.48
N LYS A 186 0.72 4.53 22.87
CA LYS A 186 2.02 4.26 23.48
C LYS A 186 2.77 5.54 23.88
N GLN A 187 2.75 6.58 23.02
CA GLN A 187 3.41 7.86 23.32
C GLN A 187 2.73 8.62 24.46
N ARG A 188 1.42 8.43 24.62
CA ARG A 188 0.64 9.15 25.63
C ARG A 188 0.63 8.47 26.98
N PHE A 189 0.59 7.13 27.01
CA PHE A 189 0.39 6.34 28.21
C PHE A 189 1.59 5.46 28.58
N ASP A 190 2.62 5.42 27.75
CA ASP A 190 3.82 4.57 27.88
C ASP A 190 3.48 3.07 28.00
N GLN A 191 2.33 2.67 27.47
CA GLN A 191 1.82 1.30 27.46
C GLN A 191 1.36 0.94 26.04
N THR A 192 1.51 -0.34 25.68
CA THR A 192 0.91 -0.89 24.45
C THR A 192 -0.52 -1.38 24.74
N LEU A 193 -1.30 -1.60 23.70
CA LEU A 193 -2.61 -2.25 23.85
C LEU A 193 -2.46 -3.66 24.46
N GLU A 194 -1.39 -4.38 24.10
CA GLU A 194 -1.06 -5.69 24.67
C GLU A 194 -0.86 -5.60 26.19
N ASP A 195 -0.12 -4.60 26.67
CA ASP A 195 0.09 -4.39 28.11
C ASP A 195 -1.24 -4.19 28.84
N VAL A 196 -2.10 -3.34 28.31
CA VAL A 196 -3.43 -3.07 28.89
C VAL A 196 -4.31 -4.32 28.91
N VAL A 197 -4.32 -5.09 27.83
CA VAL A 197 -5.08 -6.34 27.77
C VAL A 197 -4.50 -7.36 28.74
N ARG A 198 -3.18 -7.51 28.82
CA ARG A 198 -2.49 -8.42 29.73
C ARG A 198 -2.78 -8.09 31.19
N GLU A 199 -2.80 -6.82 31.55
CA GLU A 199 -3.18 -6.36 32.88
C GLU A 199 -4.66 -6.59 33.25
N SER A 200 -5.51 -6.69 32.20
CA SER A 200 -6.97 -6.82 32.36
C SER A 200 -7.45 -8.27 32.41
N ILE A 201 -6.62 -9.24 32.01
CA ILE A 201 -6.97 -10.67 32.03
C ILE A 201 -6.32 -11.36 33.23
N SER A 202 -6.99 -12.40 33.74
CA SER A 202 -6.44 -13.23 34.83
C SER A 202 -5.26 -14.06 34.33
N GLU A 203 -4.33 -14.39 35.25
CA GLU A 203 -3.09 -15.16 34.98
C GLU A 203 -3.31 -16.55 34.33
N GLU A 204 -4.54 -17.05 34.31
CA GLU A 204 -4.89 -18.34 33.71
C GLU A 204 -5.03 -18.30 32.14
N HIS A 205 -4.94 -17.14 31.52
CA HIS A 205 -5.11 -17.00 30.08
C HIS A 205 -3.80 -16.61 29.41
N ASP A 206 -3.33 -17.48 28.53
CA ASP A 206 -2.16 -17.21 27.69
C ASP A 206 -2.54 -16.27 26.52
N LEU A 207 -1.95 -15.09 26.51
CA LEU A 207 -2.17 -14.10 25.46
C LEU A 207 -1.15 -14.34 24.35
N ALA A 208 -1.56 -14.96 23.27
CA ALA A 208 -0.79 -14.97 22.05
C ALA A 208 -0.98 -13.63 21.34
N ALA A 209 -0.09 -12.67 21.62
CA ALA A 209 -0.02 -11.46 20.81
C ALA A 209 0.63 -11.80 19.48
N ILE A 210 -0.19 -11.90 18.44
CA ILE A 210 0.31 -11.84 17.07
C ILE A 210 0.54 -10.35 16.80
N ALA A 211 1.80 -9.90 16.87
CA ALA A 211 2.15 -8.58 16.38
C ALA A 211 1.66 -8.50 14.93
N SER A 212 0.57 -7.78 14.71
CA SER A 212 0.17 -7.42 13.36
C SER A 212 1.27 -6.53 12.82
N THR A 213 2.12 -7.08 12.00
CA THR A 213 2.93 -6.28 11.09
C THR A 213 2.00 -5.27 10.45
N ASP A 214 2.39 -4.02 10.49
CA ASP A 214 1.74 -2.89 9.87
C ASP A 214 0.94 -3.30 8.63
N GLU A 215 -0.28 -2.76 8.43
CA GLU A 215 -1.07 -3.00 7.20
C GLU A 215 -0.25 -2.74 5.95
N ALA A 216 0.68 -1.77 6.02
CA ALA A 216 1.71 -1.51 5.04
C ALA A 216 2.53 -2.76 4.68
N TRP A 217 2.95 -3.56 5.68
CA TRP A 217 3.66 -4.81 5.46
C TRP A 217 2.80 -5.89 4.83
N ALA A 218 1.52 -5.97 5.15
CA ALA A 218 0.62 -6.94 4.53
C ALA A 218 0.45 -6.63 3.03
N ASN A 219 0.28 -5.36 2.67
CA ASN A 219 0.15 -4.90 1.29
C ASN A 219 1.47 -5.04 0.51
N ILE A 220 2.60 -4.66 1.11
CA ILE A 220 3.93 -4.79 0.48
C ILE A 220 4.39 -6.24 0.49
N GLY A 221 4.15 -6.98 1.56
CA GLY A 221 4.47 -8.41 1.61
C GLY A 221 3.81 -9.16 0.45
N GLY A 222 2.56 -8.81 0.11
CA GLY A 222 1.90 -9.29 -1.09
C GLY A 222 2.63 -8.88 -2.37
N ALA A 223 2.93 -7.59 -2.55
CA ALA A 223 3.62 -7.08 -3.73
C ALA A 223 5.07 -7.59 -3.84
N VAL A 224 5.81 -7.62 -2.73
CA VAL A 224 7.18 -8.16 -2.67
C VAL A 224 7.20 -9.67 -2.93
N THR A 225 6.23 -10.42 -2.40
CA THR A 225 6.09 -11.85 -2.69
C THR A 225 5.77 -12.06 -4.17
N GLN A 226 4.97 -11.18 -4.77
CA GLN A 226 4.70 -11.19 -6.21
C GLN A 226 5.98 -10.96 -7.02
N ILE A 227 6.77 -9.96 -6.67
CA ILE A 227 8.03 -9.64 -7.35
C ILE A 227 9.07 -10.74 -7.11
N ALA A 228 9.17 -11.27 -5.89
CA ALA A 228 10.14 -12.31 -5.52
C ALA A 228 9.86 -13.68 -6.14
N SER A 229 8.62 -13.97 -6.51
CA SER A 229 8.22 -15.20 -7.21
C SER A 229 8.30 -15.09 -8.74
N ALA A 230 8.55 -13.88 -9.28
CA ALA A 230 8.86 -13.71 -10.69
C ALA A 230 10.26 -14.26 -11.01
N ASP A 231 10.44 -14.91 -12.16
CA ASP A 231 11.75 -15.33 -12.63
C ASP A 231 12.53 -14.13 -13.21
N GLY A 232 13.65 -13.78 -12.62
CA GLY A 232 14.50 -12.69 -13.12
C GLY A 232 15.51 -12.16 -12.09
N ALA A 233 16.45 -11.34 -12.55
CA ALA A 233 17.50 -10.74 -11.71
C ALA A 233 16.95 -9.89 -10.54
N THR A 234 15.82 -9.21 -10.76
CA THR A 234 15.12 -8.40 -9.74
C THR A 234 14.55 -9.27 -8.63
N ALA A 235 13.98 -10.44 -8.97
CA ALA A 235 13.47 -11.42 -8.02
C ALA A 235 14.57 -11.97 -7.11
N THR A 236 15.76 -12.20 -7.66
CA THR A 236 16.92 -12.69 -6.90
C THR A 236 17.42 -11.67 -5.90
N LEU A 237 17.43 -10.36 -6.24
CA LEU A 237 17.81 -9.28 -5.34
C LEU A 237 16.78 -9.11 -4.20
N VAL A 238 15.49 -9.15 -4.50
CA VAL A 238 14.41 -9.05 -3.51
C VAL A 238 14.44 -10.26 -2.57
N ARG A 239 14.62 -11.48 -3.11
CA ARG A 239 14.71 -12.71 -2.31
C ARG A 239 15.88 -12.67 -1.33
N ARG A 240 17.07 -12.26 -1.78
CA ARG A 240 18.25 -12.08 -0.90
C ARG A 240 18.02 -11.02 0.18
N GLY A 241 17.33 -9.92 -0.14
CA GLY A 241 17.00 -8.87 0.84
C GLY A 241 16.02 -9.34 1.92
N VAL A 242 15.08 -10.22 1.56
CA VAL A 242 14.10 -10.81 2.50
C VAL A 242 14.74 -11.91 3.36
N GLU A 243 15.56 -12.79 2.78
CA GLU A 243 16.25 -13.87 3.49
C GLU A 243 17.24 -13.33 4.54
N HIS A 244 17.99 -12.29 4.20
CA HIS A 244 18.97 -11.66 5.12
C HIS A 244 18.31 -11.00 6.34
N ARG A 245 17.02 -10.80 6.32
CA ARG A 245 16.26 -10.15 7.39
C ARG A 245 15.60 -11.15 8.35
N GLN A 246 15.36 -12.37 7.91
CA GLN A 246 14.84 -13.44 8.79
C GLN A 246 15.91 -13.96 9.78
N ASP A 247 17.19 -13.67 9.49
CA ASP A 247 18.34 -14.12 10.28
C ASP A 247 18.86 -13.08 11.30
N ASP A 248 18.25 -11.87 11.41
CA ASP A 248 18.68 -10.85 12.38
C ASP A 248 17.67 -10.75 13.56
N PRO A 249 17.98 -11.40 14.69
CA PRO A 249 17.12 -11.35 15.88
C PRO A 249 17.14 -10.00 16.61
N SER A 250 17.96 -9.02 16.18
CA SER A 250 18.13 -7.75 16.87
C SER A 250 17.00 -6.74 16.59
N GLU A 251 16.26 -6.89 15.47
CA GLU A 251 15.11 -6.02 15.15
C GLU A 251 13.80 -6.45 15.84
N ALA A 252 13.73 -7.64 16.42
CA ALA A 252 12.58 -8.11 17.21
C ALA A 252 12.43 -7.43 18.59
N ARG A 253 13.36 -6.53 18.96
CA ARG A 253 13.37 -5.83 20.27
C ARG A 253 13.10 -4.33 20.21
N LEU A 254 12.68 -3.79 19.08
CA LEU A 254 12.33 -2.38 18.92
C LEU A 254 10.92 -2.27 18.32
N GLY A 255 9.95 -2.82 19.01
CA GLY A 255 8.52 -2.59 18.79
C GLY A 255 8.01 -1.55 19.77
#